data_45170adb1b7a59299f91938c53af5d47
#
_entry.id   45170adb1b7a59299f91938c53af5d47
#
_cell.length_a   1.000
_cell.length_b   1.000
_cell.length_c   1.000
_cell.angle_alpha   90.00
_cell.angle_beta   90.00
_cell.angle_gamma   90.00
#
_symmetry.space_group_name_H-M   'P 1'
#
loop_
_entity.id
_entity.type
_entity.pdbx_description
1 polymer ?
#
loop_
_entity_poly.entity_id
_entity_poly.type
_entity_poly.pdbx_seq_one_letter_code
_entity_poly.pdbx_strand_id
1 'polypeptide(L)'
;DIAQQACDNLWSLGVAMQTCNLPGSDEEEGRIKQGHVELGLGIHGEPGASVVDTQNSKAIIDTLVAPLKAKAGDGRFAVLINNLGGVSALEMALLTKELAHSALKDNLAYLIGPAPLVSALDMKGFSLTLLKLNDLFEKALHEEVETLGWQKPVAFAPLRTQEHSAIHDRVEFTPSANPQVGEYVSVVTKTLIQLENRLNALDAKVGDGDTGSTFAQGAREIAQRLEENN
;
A
#
# COMPACT_ATOMS: atom_id res chain seq x y z
N ASP A 1 34.92 12.57 7.15
CA ASP A 1 34.36 12.09 5.89
C ASP A 1 32.85 12.33 5.88
N ILE A 2 32.33 12.86 4.76
CA ILE A 2 30.90 13.20 4.59
C ILE A 2 30.04 11.93 4.69
N ALA A 3 30.48 10.81 4.11
CA ALA A 3 29.76 9.56 4.14
C ALA A 3 29.56 9.05 5.58
N GLN A 4 30.57 9.13 6.42
CA GLN A 4 30.48 8.75 7.83
C GLN A 4 29.49 9.66 8.59
N GLN A 5 29.56 10.97 8.34
CA GLN A 5 28.60 11.90 8.94
C GLN A 5 27.16 11.60 8.52
N ALA A 6 26.93 11.21 7.25
CA ALA A 6 25.61 10.80 6.79
C ALA A 6 25.15 9.52 7.50
N CYS A 7 26.01 8.51 7.64
CA CYS A 7 25.70 7.29 8.39
C CYS A 7 25.32 7.58 9.85
N ASP A 8 26.01 8.50 10.51
CA ASP A 8 25.77 8.89 11.90
C ASP A 8 24.43 9.65 12.09
N ASN A 9 23.85 10.17 10.98
CA ASN A 9 22.60 10.94 10.96
C ASN A 9 21.49 10.24 10.16
N LEU A 10 21.59 8.92 9.98
CA LEU A 10 20.68 8.13 9.19
C LEU A 10 20.08 6.98 10.03
N TRP A 11 18.79 6.83 9.99
CA TRP A 11 18.05 5.75 10.67
C TRP A 11 17.11 5.07 9.67
N SER A 12 17.21 3.76 9.61
CA SER A 12 16.40 2.95 8.69
C SER A 12 15.68 1.84 9.45
N LEU A 13 14.45 1.56 9.04
CA LEU A 13 13.66 0.45 9.55
C LEU A 13 12.81 -0.13 8.43
N GLY A 14 12.90 -1.43 8.23
CA GLY A 14 12.13 -2.18 7.26
C GLY A 14 10.98 -2.95 7.91
N VAL A 15 9.97 -3.22 7.10
CA VAL A 15 8.83 -4.06 7.45
C VAL A 15 8.51 -4.99 6.29
N ALA A 16 8.20 -6.25 6.59
CA ALA A 16 7.70 -7.21 5.61
C ALA A 16 6.34 -7.76 6.03
N MET A 17 5.45 -7.89 5.07
CA MET A 17 4.12 -8.50 5.18
C MET A 17 4.13 -9.95 4.70
N GLN A 18 5.11 -10.31 3.87
CA GLN A 18 5.38 -11.66 3.41
C GLN A 18 6.90 -11.88 3.31
N THR A 19 7.33 -13.11 3.51
CA THR A 19 8.73 -13.52 3.31
C THR A 19 9.06 -13.60 1.82
N CYS A 20 10.36 -13.51 1.49
CA CYS A 20 10.81 -13.78 0.13
C CYS A 20 10.64 -15.27 -0.20
N ASN A 21 10.21 -15.57 -1.43
CA ASN A 21 10.13 -16.91 -1.96
C ASN A 21 11.22 -17.11 -3.02
N LEU A 22 12.00 -18.17 -2.90
CA LEU A 22 12.99 -18.51 -3.91
C LEU A 22 12.31 -19.31 -5.04
N PRO A 23 12.65 -19.08 -6.32
CA PRO A 23 12.14 -19.90 -7.41
C PRO A 23 12.45 -21.38 -7.20
N GLY A 24 11.40 -22.21 -7.23
CA GLY A 24 11.54 -23.66 -7.04
C GLY A 24 11.61 -24.13 -5.59
N SER A 25 11.48 -23.24 -4.60
CA SER A 25 11.13 -23.65 -3.24
C SER A 25 9.64 -23.93 -3.17
N ASP A 26 9.25 -25.00 -2.46
CA ASP A 26 7.86 -25.15 -2.06
C ASP A 26 7.44 -23.91 -1.25
N GLU A 27 6.21 -23.43 -1.47
CA GLU A 27 5.66 -22.35 -0.65
C GLU A 27 5.72 -22.81 0.81
N GLU A 28 6.71 -22.37 1.55
CA GLU A 28 6.65 -22.47 3.00
C GLU A 28 5.43 -21.68 3.43
N GLU A 29 4.52 -22.31 4.17
CA GLU A 29 3.41 -21.63 4.82
C GLU A 29 3.99 -20.38 5.48
N GLY A 30 3.59 -19.22 4.96
CA GLY A 30 4.29 -17.96 5.21
C GLY A 30 4.49 -17.74 6.72
N ARG A 31 5.75 -17.61 7.14
CA ARG A 31 6.15 -17.34 8.54
C ARG A 31 5.37 -16.16 9.12
N ILE A 32 4.99 -15.20 8.27
CA ILE A 32 4.20 -14.02 8.63
C ILE A 32 2.73 -14.33 8.36
N LYS A 33 1.94 -14.45 9.41
CA LYS A 33 0.49 -14.70 9.31
C LYS A 33 -0.24 -13.48 8.76
N GLN A 34 -1.35 -13.69 8.09
CA GLN A 34 -2.22 -12.62 7.62
C GLN A 34 -2.60 -11.66 8.77
N GLY A 35 -2.53 -10.36 8.54
CA GLY A 35 -2.77 -9.33 9.57
C GLY A 35 -1.56 -9.01 10.44
N HIS A 36 -0.41 -9.65 10.22
CA HIS A 36 0.83 -9.39 10.93
C HIS A 36 1.89 -8.83 9.98
N VAL A 37 2.84 -8.10 10.55
CA VAL A 37 4.04 -7.64 9.84
C VAL A 37 5.26 -7.95 10.70
N GLU A 38 6.38 -8.18 10.05
CA GLU A 38 7.67 -8.41 10.71
C GLU A 38 8.57 -7.19 10.53
N LEU A 39 9.03 -6.63 11.65
CA LEU A 39 9.88 -5.45 11.69
C LEU A 39 11.35 -5.82 11.70
N GLY A 40 12.17 -5.06 10.95
CA GLY A 40 13.61 -5.24 10.93
C GLY A 40 14.04 -6.51 10.21
N LEU A 41 13.20 -7.05 9.32
CA LEU A 41 13.54 -8.18 8.47
C LEU A 41 14.72 -7.82 7.57
N GLY A 42 15.70 -8.73 7.49
CA GLY A 42 16.81 -8.63 6.55
C GLY A 42 16.36 -8.94 5.11
N ILE A 43 17.07 -8.37 4.14
CA ILE A 43 16.81 -8.58 2.70
C ILE A 43 17.11 -10.01 2.22
N HIS A 44 17.80 -10.80 3.02
CA HIS A 44 18.10 -12.22 2.76
C HIS A 44 17.15 -13.18 3.48
N GLY A 45 16.06 -12.66 4.08
CA GLY A 45 15.07 -13.47 4.78
C GLY A 45 15.41 -13.79 6.24
N GLU A 46 16.42 -13.13 6.82
CA GLU A 46 16.74 -13.27 8.25
C GLU A 46 15.53 -12.80 9.07
N PRO A 47 15.26 -13.48 10.21
CA PRO A 47 14.17 -13.09 11.10
C PRO A 47 14.33 -11.64 11.55
N GLY A 48 13.20 -10.91 11.52
CA GLY A 48 13.13 -9.55 12.05
C GLY A 48 13.20 -9.51 13.58
N ALA A 49 13.28 -8.29 14.10
CA ALA A 49 13.36 -8.06 15.54
C ALA A 49 12.05 -8.36 16.27
N SER A 50 10.91 -8.20 15.61
CA SER A 50 9.59 -8.45 16.20
C SER A 50 8.50 -8.62 15.13
N VAL A 51 7.46 -9.39 15.50
CA VAL A 51 6.22 -9.52 14.73
C VAL A 51 5.15 -8.69 15.43
N VAL A 52 4.45 -7.86 14.66
CA VAL A 52 3.42 -6.94 15.15
C VAL A 52 2.11 -7.18 14.42
N ASP A 53 1.01 -7.19 15.16
CA ASP A 53 -0.34 -7.20 14.59
C ASP A 53 -0.64 -5.81 14.02
N THR A 54 -1.05 -5.77 12.74
CA THR A 54 -1.38 -4.53 12.05
C THR A 54 -2.65 -4.71 11.23
N GLN A 55 -3.63 -3.86 11.49
CA GLN A 55 -4.95 -3.98 10.86
C GLN A 55 -5.10 -3.17 9.57
N ASN A 56 -4.21 -2.19 9.32
CA ASN A 56 -4.31 -1.29 8.16
C ASN A 56 -2.99 -0.56 7.88
N SER A 57 -2.93 0.12 6.74
CA SER A 57 -1.76 0.88 6.26
C SER A 57 -1.27 1.94 7.27
N LYS A 58 -2.19 2.59 7.97
CA LYS A 58 -1.84 3.57 9.01
C LYS A 58 -1.08 2.93 10.16
N ALA A 59 -1.56 1.80 10.68
CA ALA A 59 -0.90 1.07 11.76
C ALA A 59 0.50 0.60 11.36
N ILE A 60 0.69 0.15 10.12
CA ILE A 60 2.01 -0.23 9.59
C ILE A 60 2.96 0.97 9.60
N ILE A 61 2.53 2.12 9.12
CA ILE A 61 3.36 3.34 9.12
C ILE A 61 3.66 3.80 10.54
N ASP A 62 2.68 3.82 11.44
CA ASP A 62 2.89 4.22 12.83
C ASP A 62 3.91 3.32 13.55
N THR A 63 3.91 2.02 13.25
CA THR A 63 4.86 1.04 13.78
C THR A 63 6.30 1.33 13.35
N LEU A 64 6.53 1.87 12.15
CA LEU A 64 7.85 2.30 11.69
C LEU A 64 8.23 3.69 12.20
N VAL A 65 7.28 4.62 12.17
CA VAL A 65 7.50 6.03 12.50
C VAL A 65 7.86 6.23 13.97
N ALA A 66 7.18 5.55 14.88
CA ALA A 66 7.40 5.73 16.31
C ALA A 66 8.85 5.45 16.76
N PRO A 67 9.47 4.29 16.45
CA PRO A 67 10.85 4.03 16.81
C PRO A 67 11.86 4.88 16.03
N LEU A 68 11.59 5.20 14.75
CA LEU A 68 12.46 6.08 13.96
C LEU A 68 12.49 7.49 14.56
N LYS A 69 11.33 8.07 14.88
CA LYS A 69 11.24 9.39 15.51
C LYS A 69 11.91 9.43 16.89
N ALA A 70 11.72 8.39 17.69
CA ALA A 70 12.33 8.28 19.00
C ALA A 70 13.86 8.28 18.94
N LYS A 71 14.45 7.64 17.91
CA LYS A 71 15.92 7.59 17.71
C LYS A 71 16.46 8.86 17.06
N ALA A 72 15.77 9.40 16.04
CA ALA A 72 16.24 10.54 15.28
C ALA A 72 16.08 11.88 16.04
N GLY A 73 15.16 11.92 17.00
CA GLY A 73 14.84 13.14 17.75
C GLY A 73 14.19 14.23 16.89
N ASP A 74 14.31 15.46 17.34
CA ASP A 74 13.78 16.61 16.59
C ASP A 74 14.72 17.05 15.47
N GLY A 75 14.15 17.57 14.38
CA GLY A 75 14.89 18.05 13.24
C GLY A 75 14.07 18.08 11.96
N ARG A 76 14.74 18.48 10.87
CA ARG A 76 14.25 18.34 9.49
C ARG A 76 14.85 17.10 8.88
N PHE A 77 14.06 16.36 8.14
CA PHE A 77 14.47 15.09 7.56
C PHE A 77 14.16 15.00 6.07
N ALA A 78 15.07 14.36 5.33
CA ALA A 78 14.70 13.70 4.08
C ALA A 78 14.28 12.27 4.43
N VAL A 79 13.15 11.82 3.87
CA VAL A 79 12.67 10.45 4.00
C VAL A 79 12.82 9.71 2.68
N LEU A 80 13.43 8.54 2.72
CA LEU A 80 13.47 7.62 1.59
C LEU A 80 12.49 6.48 1.88
N ILE A 81 11.60 6.22 0.93
CA ILE A 81 10.67 5.09 0.95
C ILE A 81 11.17 4.08 -0.08
N ASN A 82 11.66 2.96 0.39
CA ASN A 82 12.17 1.89 -0.46
C ASN A 82 11.18 0.72 -0.51
N ASN A 83 10.77 0.33 -1.72
CA ASN A 83 9.98 -0.88 -1.96
C ASN A 83 10.93 -2.09 -2.01
N LEU A 84 10.69 -3.12 -1.21
CA LEU A 84 11.49 -4.34 -1.21
C LEU A 84 11.21 -5.25 -2.42
N GLY A 85 10.25 -4.89 -3.28
CA GLY A 85 10.00 -5.53 -4.57
C GLY A 85 8.57 -6.02 -4.78
N GLY A 86 7.93 -6.58 -3.76
CA GLY A 86 6.61 -7.20 -3.85
C GLY A 86 5.42 -6.29 -3.52
N VAL A 87 5.62 -5.01 -3.23
CA VAL A 87 4.53 -4.06 -2.96
C VAL A 87 4.17 -3.30 -4.23
N SER A 88 2.89 -3.28 -4.59
CA SER A 88 2.44 -2.57 -5.78
C SER A 88 2.61 -1.05 -5.68
N ALA A 89 2.69 -0.37 -6.82
CA ALA A 89 2.83 1.10 -6.86
C ALA A 89 1.67 1.81 -6.14
N LEU A 90 0.45 1.28 -6.23
CA LEU A 90 -0.72 1.84 -5.56
C LEU A 90 -0.64 1.68 -4.04
N GLU A 91 -0.22 0.51 -3.55
CA GLU A 91 0.02 0.27 -2.12
C GLU A 91 1.12 1.20 -1.59
N MET A 92 2.22 1.38 -2.35
CA MET A 92 3.29 2.32 -1.98
C MET A 92 2.80 3.77 -1.92
N ALA A 93 1.92 4.19 -2.83
CA ALA A 93 1.29 5.52 -2.79
C ALA A 93 0.39 5.68 -1.55
N LEU A 94 -0.37 4.64 -1.17
CA LEU A 94 -1.17 4.64 0.06
C LEU A 94 -0.28 4.77 1.31
N LEU A 95 0.81 4.02 1.38
CA LEU A 95 1.78 4.10 2.50
C LEU A 95 2.42 5.49 2.58
N THR A 96 2.74 6.09 1.43
CA THR A 96 3.26 7.47 1.36
C THR A 96 2.24 8.49 1.87
N LYS A 97 0.96 8.31 1.54
CA LYS A 97 -0.14 9.13 2.09
C LYS A 97 -0.22 8.99 3.61
N GLU A 98 -0.15 7.78 4.15
CA GLU A 98 -0.18 7.59 5.61
C GLU A 98 1.04 8.21 6.30
N LEU A 99 2.23 8.13 5.67
CA LEU A 99 3.42 8.84 6.17
C LEU A 99 3.20 10.36 6.22
N ALA A 100 2.53 10.94 5.22
CA ALA A 100 2.21 12.37 5.19
C ALA A 100 1.21 12.81 6.29
N HIS A 101 0.50 11.87 6.92
CA HIS A 101 -0.36 12.12 8.07
C HIS A 101 0.25 11.66 9.40
N SER A 102 1.46 11.08 9.38
CA SER A 102 2.10 10.51 10.55
C SER A 102 2.63 11.57 11.53
N ALA A 103 3.17 11.11 12.65
CA ALA A 103 3.83 11.98 13.64
C ALA A 103 5.11 12.67 13.12
N LEU A 104 5.62 12.31 11.95
CA LEU A 104 6.77 12.95 11.29
C LEU A 104 6.37 14.06 10.32
N LYS A 105 5.09 14.25 9.99
CA LYS A 105 4.61 15.14 8.92
C LYS A 105 5.24 16.53 8.92
N ASP A 106 5.41 17.14 10.09
CA ASP A 106 5.93 18.49 10.24
C ASP A 106 7.47 18.55 10.24
N ASN A 107 8.12 17.38 10.28
CA ASN A 107 9.56 17.23 10.27
C ASN A 107 10.13 16.85 8.88
N LEU A 108 9.26 16.42 7.95
CA LEU A 108 9.68 15.97 6.62
C LEU A 108 9.86 17.14 5.67
N ALA A 109 11.07 17.32 5.15
CA ALA A 109 11.40 18.34 4.16
C ALA A 109 11.40 17.79 2.74
N TYR A 110 11.90 16.58 2.56
CA TYR A 110 12.03 15.94 1.25
C TYR A 110 11.60 14.48 1.29
N LEU A 111 11.03 14.04 0.17
CA LEU A 111 10.69 12.64 -0.12
C LEU A 111 11.58 12.13 -1.26
N ILE A 112 12.15 10.94 -1.09
CA ILE A 112 12.88 10.18 -2.10
C ILE A 112 12.12 8.86 -2.32
N GLY A 113 11.71 8.58 -3.53
CA GLY A 113 10.83 7.44 -3.82
C GLY A 113 9.33 7.78 -3.72
N PRO A 114 8.46 6.75 -3.59
CA PRO A 114 8.79 5.33 -3.43
C PRO A 114 9.43 4.69 -4.67
N ALA A 115 10.48 3.92 -4.45
CA ALA A 115 11.19 3.22 -5.53
C ALA A 115 11.83 1.91 -5.02
N PRO A 116 12.02 0.89 -5.88
CA PRO A 116 12.71 -0.34 -5.52
C PRO A 116 14.24 -0.16 -5.63
N LEU A 117 14.86 0.58 -4.70
CA LEU A 117 16.29 0.86 -4.70
C LEU A 117 17.12 -0.31 -4.15
N VAL A 118 16.63 -0.93 -3.09
CA VAL A 118 17.16 -2.18 -2.53
C VAL A 118 16.00 -3.14 -2.42
N SER A 119 16.05 -4.25 -3.16
CA SER A 119 14.96 -5.21 -3.23
C SER A 119 15.42 -6.62 -2.88
N ALA A 120 14.49 -7.42 -2.39
CA ALA A 120 14.62 -8.86 -2.23
C ALA A 120 13.62 -9.55 -3.17
N LEU A 121 13.92 -10.78 -3.53
CA LEU A 121 13.08 -11.54 -4.46
C LEU A 121 11.69 -11.77 -3.84
N ASP A 122 10.66 -11.28 -4.52
CA ASP A 122 9.23 -11.45 -4.15
C ASP A 122 8.86 -11.04 -2.71
N MET A 123 9.66 -10.20 -2.07
CA MET A 123 9.37 -9.76 -0.71
C MET A 123 8.31 -8.66 -0.70
N LYS A 124 7.13 -8.95 -0.15
CA LYS A 124 6.09 -7.95 0.07
C LYS A 124 6.41 -7.13 1.32
N GLY A 125 7.18 -6.06 1.13
CA GLY A 125 7.62 -5.21 2.22
C GLY A 125 8.21 -3.89 1.71
N PHE A 126 8.53 -3.01 2.65
CA PHE A 126 9.16 -1.72 2.37
C PHE A 126 10.00 -1.26 3.54
N SER A 127 10.84 -0.24 3.32
CA SER A 127 11.58 0.40 4.41
C SER A 127 11.45 1.92 4.36
N LEU A 128 11.53 2.53 5.54
CA LEU A 128 11.65 3.96 5.73
C LEU A 128 13.05 4.27 6.24
N THR A 129 13.70 5.23 5.57
CA THR A 129 15.01 5.75 6.02
C THR A 129 14.89 7.26 6.22
N LEU A 130 15.28 7.73 7.39
CA LEU A 130 15.35 9.14 7.73
C LEU A 130 16.79 9.59 7.69
N LEU A 131 17.08 10.66 6.93
CA LEU A 131 18.34 11.39 7.00
C LEU A 131 18.08 12.73 7.66
N LYS A 132 18.72 13.00 8.79
CA LYS A 132 18.66 14.31 9.44
C LYS A 132 19.42 15.34 8.61
N LEU A 133 18.73 16.39 8.20
CA LEU A 133 19.27 17.39 7.29
C LEU A 133 20.14 18.42 8.01
N ASN A 134 21.21 18.77 7.34
CA ASN A 134 21.98 19.99 7.51
C ASN A 134 22.26 20.58 6.12
N ASP A 135 22.84 21.77 6.05
CA ASP A 135 23.08 22.48 4.78
C ASP A 135 23.95 21.65 3.80
N LEU A 136 24.89 20.88 4.33
CA LEU A 136 25.76 20.02 3.52
C LEU A 136 24.98 18.87 2.89
N PHE A 137 24.17 18.18 3.69
CA PHE A 137 23.37 17.03 3.19
C PHE A 137 22.26 17.49 2.26
N GLU A 138 21.62 18.62 2.57
CA GLU A 138 20.58 19.20 1.73
C GLU A 138 21.14 19.59 0.36
N LYS A 139 22.32 20.22 0.32
CA LYS A 139 23.02 20.50 -0.93
C LYS A 139 23.41 19.23 -1.67
N ALA A 140 24.00 18.24 -1.00
CA ALA A 140 24.42 16.99 -1.63
C ALA A 140 23.27 16.18 -2.22
N LEU A 141 22.07 16.20 -1.58
CA LEU A 141 20.88 15.52 -2.09
C LEU A 141 20.37 16.13 -3.40
N HIS A 142 20.63 17.40 -3.67
CA HIS A 142 20.20 18.11 -4.86
C HIS A 142 21.26 18.15 -5.98
N GLU A 143 22.46 17.63 -5.75
CA GLU A 143 23.46 17.51 -6.80
C GLU A 143 23.00 16.53 -7.89
N GLU A 144 23.42 16.77 -9.11
CA GLU A 144 23.11 15.89 -10.22
C GLU A 144 23.88 14.57 -10.10
N VAL A 145 23.16 13.47 -10.18
CA VAL A 145 23.73 12.12 -10.19
C VAL A 145 23.20 11.34 -11.39
N GLU A 146 24.10 10.66 -12.09
CA GLU A 146 23.81 9.82 -13.24
C GLU A 146 23.76 8.35 -12.80
N THR A 147 22.81 7.97 -11.95
CA THR A 147 22.62 6.58 -11.53
C THR A 147 21.24 6.08 -11.90
N LEU A 148 21.19 4.86 -12.42
CA LEU A 148 19.93 4.16 -12.67
C LEU A 148 19.23 3.89 -11.34
N GLY A 149 17.93 4.22 -11.30
CA GLY A 149 17.08 3.93 -10.14
C GLY A 149 17.08 5.01 -9.06
N TRP A 150 18.09 5.88 -8.95
CA TRP A 150 18.05 6.98 -8.00
C TRP A 150 16.98 8.01 -8.38
N GLN A 151 16.09 8.30 -7.45
CA GLN A 151 15.04 9.32 -7.65
C GLN A 151 15.45 10.63 -6.98
N LYS A 152 15.29 11.74 -7.72
CA LYS A 152 15.58 13.07 -7.17
C LYS A 152 14.67 13.35 -5.98
N PRO A 153 15.19 13.96 -4.90
CA PRO A 153 14.38 14.41 -3.79
C PRO A 153 13.31 15.41 -4.27
N VAL A 154 12.08 15.21 -3.83
CA VAL A 154 11.00 16.16 -4.04
C VAL A 154 10.61 16.80 -2.71
N ALA A 155 10.27 18.10 -2.73
CA ALA A 155 9.84 18.79 -1.53
C ALA A 155 8.60 18.09 -0.96
N PHE A 156 8.63 17.79 0.34
CA PHE A 156 7.50 17.19 1.02
C PHE A 156 6.47 18.28 1.30
N ALA A 157 5.34 18.19 0.61
CA ALA A 157 4.27 19.18 0.73
C ALA A 157 3.07 18.56 1.47
N PRO A 158 2.31 19.39 2.22
CA PRO A 158 1.06 18.95 2.82
C PRO A 158 0.11 18.42 1.75
N LEU A 159 -0.57 17.31 2.06
CA LEU A 159 -1.57 16.73 1.17
C LEU A 159 -2.72 17.73 0.97
N ARG A 160 -3.05 17.99 -0.28
CA ARG A 160 -4.24 18.74 -0.66
C ARG A 160 -5.34 17.76 -0.97
N THR A 161 -6.35 17.67 -0.11
CA THR A 161 -7.60 16.97 -0.43
C THR A 161 -8.45 17.86 -1.31
N GLN A 162 -8.78 17.38 -2.51
CA GLN A 162 -9.85 17.97 -3.30
C GLN A 162 -11.14 17.24 -2.93
N GLU A 163 -12.12 17.97 -2.43
CA GLU A 163 -13.47 17.43 -2.39
C GLU A 163 -13.96 17.33 -3.84
N HIS A 164 -14.15 16.10 -4.30
CA HIS A 164 -14.93 15.89 -5.50
C HIS A 164 -16.37 16.28 -5.18
N SER A 165 -16.84 17.39 -5.75
CA SER A 165 -18.27 17.56 -5.94
C SER A 165 -18.78 16.29 -6.60
N ALA A 166 -19.85 15.71 -6.04
CA ALA A 166 -20.43 14.46 -6.55
C ALA A 166 -20.53 14.53 -8.07
N ILE A 167 -19.77 13.67 -8.76
CA ILE A 167 -19.65 13.67 -10.23
C ILE A 167 -20.98 13.30 -10.89
N HIS A 168 -21.91 12.83 -10.11
CA HIS A 168 -23.25 12.47 -10.57
C HIS A 168 -24.27 13.04 -9.59
N ASP A 169 -25.08 13.99 -10.06
CA ASP A 169 -26.43 14.12 -9.55
C ASP A 169 -27.05 12.72 -9.63
N ARG A 170 -27.37 12.13 -8.48
CA ARG A 170 -28.10 10.88 -8.47
C ARG A 170 -29.38 11.14 -9.25
N VAL A 171 -29.49 10.56 -10.44
CA VAL A 171 -30.73 10.58 -11.18
C VAL A 171 -31.72 9.81 -10.31
N GLU A 172 -32.65 10.51 -9.70
CA GLU A 172 -33.75 9.90 -8.97
C GLU A 172 -34.66 9.23 -9.96
N PHE A 173 -34.64 7.92 -10.00
CA PHE A 173 -35.57 7.13 -10.79
C PHE A 173 -36.82 6.84 -9.95
N THR A 174 -37.97 7.11 -10.49
CA THR A 174 -39.22 6.63 -9.93
C THR A 174 -39.35 5.13 -10.30
N PRO A 175 -39.40 4.22 -9.32
CA PRO A 175 -39.56 2.80 -9.60
C PRO A 175 -40.79 2.53 -10.45
N SER A 176 -40.65 1.71 -11.47
CA SER A 176 -41.80 1.35 -12.34
C SER A 176 -42.86 0.48 -11.65
N ALA A 177 -42.49 -0.10 -10.50
CA ALA A 177 -43.32 -1.05 -9.75
C ALA A 177 -43.86 -2.20 -10.60
N ASN A 178 -43.12 -2.64 -11.62
CA ASN A 178 -43.52 -3.73 -12.51
C ASN A 178 -43.11 -5.09 -11.92
N PRO A 179 -44.03 -5.92 -11.39
CA PRO A 179 -43.68 -7.17 -10.71
C PRO A 179 -42.96 -8.17 -11.62
N GLN A 180 -43.30 -8.20 -12.90
CA GLN A 180 -42.69 -9.11 -13.87
C GLN A 180 -41.24 -8.78 -14.13
N VAL A 181 -40.87 -7.50 -14.18
CA VAL A 181 -39.50 -7.06 -14.29
C VAL A 181 -38.72 -7.41 -13.01
N GLY A 182 -39.33 -7.19 -11.85
CA GLY A 182 -38.76 -7.56 -10.55
C GLY A 182 -38.44 -9.07 -10.46
N GLU A 183 -39.34 -9.92 -10.94
CA GLU A 183 -39.11 -11.37 -10.99
C GLU A 183 -37.92 -11.72 -11.90
N TYR A 184 -37.84 -11.15 -13.11
CA TYR A 184 -36.71 -11.41 -14.01
C TYR A 184 -35.38 -10.96 -13.41
N VAL A 185 -35.34 -9.78 -12.83
CA VAL A 185 -34.12 -9.27 -12.18
C VAL A 185 -33.72 -10.17 -11.00
N SER A 186 -34.69 -10.64 -10.20
CA SER A 186 -34.43 -11.58 -9.10
C SER A 186 -33.85 -12.92 -9.59
N VAL A 187 -34.33 -13.46 -10.70
CA VAL A 187 -33.76 -14.69 -11.28
C VAL A 187 -32.36 -14.48 -11.80
N VAL A 188 -32.11 -13.36 -12.49
CA VAL A 188 -30.79 -13.03 -13.04
C VAL A 188 -29.76 -12.83 -11.91
N THR A 189 -30.09 -12.05 -10.89
CA THR A 189 -29.18 -11.78 -9.76
C THR A 189 -28.83 -13.06 -9.00
N LYS A 190 -29.83 -13.91 -8.69
CA LYS A 190 -29.59 -15.21 -8.06
C LYS A 190 -28.67 -16.10 -8.89
N THR A 191 -28.88 -16.13 -10.20
CA THR A 191 -28.06 -16.94 -11.11
C THR A 191 -26.61 -16.45 -11.15
N LEU A 192 -26.39 -15.14 -11.23
CA LEU A 192 -25.04 -14.56 -11.25
C LEU A 192 -24.28 -14.86 -9.94
N ILE A 193 -24.96 -14.76 -8.79
CA ILE A 193 -24.37 -15.10 -7.49
C ILE A 193 -23.99 -16.59 -7.44
N GLN A 194 -24.85 -17.48 -7.93
CA GLN A 194 -24.58 -18.92 -7.96
C GLN A 194 -23.42 -19.29 -8.90
N LEU A 195 -23.22 -18.53 -9.95
CA LEU A 195 -22.16 -18.78 -10.94
C LEU A 195 -20.80 -18.18 -10.58
N GLU A 196 -20.68 -17.45 -9.48
CA GLU A 196 -19.46 -16.72 -9.09
C GLU A 196 -18.19 -17.57 -9.25
N ASN A 197 -18.11 -18.71 -8.56
CA ASN A 197 -16.93 -19.58 -8.60
C ASN A 197 -16.65 -20.14 -10.00
N ARG A 198 -17.71 -20.46 -10.77
CA ARG A 198 -17.54 -21.00 -12.11
C ARG A 198 -17.02 -19.95 -13.09
N LEU A 199 -17.49 -18.72 -12.99
CA LEU A 199 -17.01 -17.60 -13.81
C LEU A 199 -15.57 -17.25 -13.46
N ASN A 200 -15.23 -17.20 -12.17
CA ASN A 200 -13.85 -16.99 -11.73
C ASN A 200 -12.91 -18.09 -12.27
N ALA A 201 -13.32 -19.36 -12.20
CA ALA A 201 -12.52 -20.46 -12.72
C ALA A 201 -12.38 -20.46 -14.26
N LEU A 202 -13.34 -19.91 -14.98
CA LEU A 202 -13.25 -19.72 -16.43
C LEU A 202 -12.32 -18.55 -16.76
N ASP A 203 -12.47 -17.44 -16.05
CA ASP A 203 -11.68 -16.23 -16.22
C ASP A 203 -10.19 -16.46 -15.87
N ALA A 204 -9.91 -17.17 -14.80
CA ALA A 204 -8.54 -17.52 -14.40
C ALA A 204 -7.73 -18.32 -15.44
N LYS A 205 -8.36 -18.78 -16.52
CA LYS A 205 -7.65 -19.44 -17.64
C LYS A 205 -7.04 -18.45 -18.62
N VAL A 206 -7.54 -17.21 -18.66
CA VAL A 206 -7.17 -16.17 -19.64
C VAL A 206 -7.07 -14.77 -19.03
N GLY A 207 -7.50 -14.61 -17.78
CA GLY A 207 -7.56 -13.36 -17.02
C GLY A 207 -7.10 -13.54 -15.58
N ASP A 208 -7.51 -12.64 -14.68
CA ASP A 208 -7.13 -12.59 -13.27
C ASP A 208 -8.07 -13.36 -12.33
N GLY A 209 -9.12 -13.96 -12.86
CA GLY A 209 -10.01 -14.85 -12.12
C GLY A 209 -11.04 -14.14 -11.24
N ASP A 210 -11.38 -12.90 -11.51
CA ASP A 210 -12.27 -12.07 -10.68
C ASP A 210 -13.63 -11.72 -11.31
N THR A 211 -13.83 -12.07 -12.59
CA THR A 211 -15.06 -11.76 -13.34
C THR A 211 -16.33 -12.23 -12.61
N GLY A 212 -16.30 -13.42 -12.04
CA GLY A 212 -17.44 -13.95 -11.27
C GLY A 212 -17.73 -13.13 -10.02
N SER A 213 -16.70 -12.73 -9.29
CA SER A 213 -16.82 -11.90 -8.09
C SER A 213 -17.40 -10.52 -8.42
N THR A 214 -16.95 -9.90 -9.52
CA THR A 214 -17.48 -8.63 -10.00
C THR A 214 -18.97 -8.70 -10.31
N PHE A 215 -19.41 -9.72 -11.08
CA PHE A 215 -20.83 -9.91 -11.38
C PHE A 215 -21.66 -10.25 -10.15
N ALA A 216 -21.17 -11.12 -9.27
CA ALA A 216 -21.87 -11.50 -8.07
C ALA A 216 -22.04 -10.34 -7.08
N GLN A 217 -21.03 -9.48 -6.95
CA GLN A 217 -21.10 -8.28 -6.12
C GLN A 217 -22.17 -7.30 -6.63
N GLY A 218 -22.17 -7.01 -7.93
CA GLY A 218 -23.21 -6.19 -8.56
C GLY A 218 -24.61 -6.79 -8.39
N ALA A 219 -24.73 -8.11 -8.53
CA ALA A 219 -26.00 -8.83 -8.34
C ALA A 219 -26.51 -8.77 -6.89
N ARG A 220 -25.64 -8.86 -5.88
CA ARG A 220 -26.01 -8.72 -4.45
C ARG A 220 -26.54 -7.31 -4.17
N GLU A 221 -25.88 -6.29 -4.69
CA GLU A 221 -26.31 -4.90 -4.52
C GLU A 221 -27.69 -4.65 -5.14
N ILE A 222 -27.94 -5.18 -6.35
CA ILE A 222 -29.25 -5.08 -7.01
C ILE A 222 -30.31 -5.85 -6.22
N ALA A 223 -30.01 -7.05 -5.74
CA ALA A 223 -30.95 -7.85 -4.97
C ALA A 223 -31.36 -7.13 -3.67
N GLN A 224 -30.41 -6.55 -2.95
CA GLN A 224 -30.65 -5.77 -1.75
C GLN A 224 -31.58 -4.57 -2.02
N ARG A 225 -31.33 -3.82 -3.08
CA ARG A 225 -32.17 -2.67 -3.45
C ARG A 225 -33.58 -3.06 -3.87
N LEU A 226 -33.76 -4.25 -4.46
CA LEU A 226 -35.08 -4.78 -4.77
C LEU A 226 -35.85 -5.12 -3.50
N GLU A 227 -35.18 -5.63 -2.46
CA GLU A 227 -35.83 -5.93 -1.17
C GLU A 227 -36.21 -4.66 -0.41
N GLU A 228 -35.38 -3.62 -0.47
CA GLU A 228 -35.63 -2.32 0.18
C GLU A 228 -36.80 -1.53 -0.45
N ASN A 229 -37.14 -1.81 -1.70
CA ASN A 229 -38.16 -1.08 -2.45
C ASN A 229 -39.48 -1.92 -2.68
N ASN A 230 -39.57 -3.11 -2.10
CA ASN A 230 -40.80 -3.91 -2.03
C ASN A 230 -41.46 -3.80 -0.65
#